data_61cb9e13d20b8e0921cf5e40078f826e
#
_entry.id   61cb9e13d20b8e0921cf5e40078f826e
#
_cell.length_a   1.000
_cell.length_b   1.000
_cell.length_c   1.000
_cell.angle_alpha   90.00
_cell.angle_beta   90.00
_cell.angle_gamma   90.00
#
_symmetry.space_group_name_H-M   'P 1'
#
loop_
_entity.id
_entity.type
_entity.pdbx_description
1 polymer ?
#
loop_
_entity_poly.entity_id
_entity_poly.type
_entity_poly.pdbx_seq_one_letter_code
_entity_poly.pdbx_strand_id
1 'polypeptide(L)'
;MDIHYCQLRSYLFKREEKNRVKFKLSELSELWQCTSKQSKRRLQKYQAEDKCIYTPGKGRGNYSELLFSENFQVEIQKISERAIQTNSIDEVIELLQLDIPKEWFGQVFKEIQGMFGIQQTIENQDTIRYILRRSITSLDPLKTAVSREAFMIRQLGDTLVTSDGKRNQLNAGLAHHWQVSADYSCWTFFLRKGVRFHHGRTLTSEDVKFTLLRAKEQSSVVAWQLENIEEIACINDFMVTVKLKIGEPLFGKYMSTGNLTILPYDVPFDEHIWVSTGPFKIKSYSEQCLVLEAFEEYYGERPLMDRVEFWVLENQKLPATTVTTHSEYREEDDYIKQPKKNVGVEFLIFNFNRHRCIKQAQFREAIYHLLDSAEMQKTLEIGETASSYYVEKSRYEKKDSEKIESLLRAANYQGETIVLGTFTYSAAKKKAYWLQQRAAKFGISVKIREMPIDTAFYTKEFEEQTDMLILRDIPVGDKELAFLDFCSNPNLLCQRFFSKRIRSSLNKKIEKMKLEESYEQRSLVYEQINQWLSSNHYLIYISHPMQMELLHSAIQNQEKDLFIDLNLRTAWAHGNYGG
;
A
#
# COMPACT_ATOMS: atom_id res chain seq x y z
N MET A 1 17.96 10.78 23.25
CA MET A 1 18.27 11.91 22.33
C MET A 1 17.31 13.09 22.55
N ASP A 2 17.73 14.38 22.37
CA ASP A 2 16.78 15.51 22.34
C ASP A 2 16.43 15.81 20.88
N ILE A 3 15.30 15.27 20.40
CA ILE A 3 14.89 15.39 19.00
C ILE A 3 14.70 16.85 18.57
N HIS A 4 14.18 17.71 19.45
CA HIS A 4 13.98 19.12 19.13
C HIS A 4 15.31 19.85 18.89
N TYR A 5 16.38 19.44 19.57
CA TYR A 5 17.71 19.97 19.32
C TYR A 5 18.25 19.48 17.96
N CYS A 6 18.07 18.21 17.64
CA CYS A 6 18.48 17.67 16.35
C CYS A 6 17.67 18.28 15.18
N GLN A 7 16.37 18.53 15.36
CA GLN A 7 15.54 19.26 14.40
C GLN A 7 16.05 20.71 14.18
N LEU A 8 16.40 21.41 15.26
CA LEU A 8 16.99 22.75 15.19
C LEU A 8 18.26 22.74 14.34
N ARG A 9 19.19 21.83 14.64
CA ARG A 9 20.44 21.69 13.91
C ARG A 9 20.21 21.33 12.46
N SER A 10 19.36 20.35 12.17
CA SER A 10 18.99 19.93 10.82
C SER A 10 18.38 21.08 10.00
N TYR A 11 17.60 21.94 10.60
CA TYR A 11 17.03 23.12 9.95
C TYR A 11 18.07 24.21 9.65
N LEU A 12 19.04 24.40 10.55
CA LEU A 12 19.97 25.51 10.47
C LEU A 12 21.32 25.19 9.80
N PHE A 13 21.79 23.93 9.81
CA PHE A 13 23.16 23.57 9.41
C PHE A 13 23.55 24.01 7.99
N LYS A 14 22.60 24.04 7.04
CA LYS A 14 22.84 24.52 5.67
C LYS A 14 23.24 26.00 5.59
N ARG A 15 23.00 26.76 6.67
CA ARG A 15 23.31 28.19 6.81
C ARG A 15 24.40 28.45 7.83
N GLU A 16 24.97 27.39 8.43
CA GLU A 16 26.04 27.53 9.45
C GLU A 16 27.39 27.85 8.79
N GLU A 17 28.06 28.86 9.34
CA GLU A 17 29.45 29.17 9.03
C GLU A 17 30.29 29.04 10.32
N LYS A 18 31.20 28.08 10.36
CA LYS A 18 32.05 27.78 11.55
C LYS A 18 31.18 27.58 12.82
N ASN A 19 30.16 26.77 12.74
CA ASN A 19 29.17 26.47 13.78
C ASN A 19 28.33 27.69 14.23
N ARG A 20 28.36 28.80 13.48
CA ARG A 20 27.62 30.01 13.79
C ARG A 20 26.50 30.22 12.76
N VAL A 21 25.29 30.59 13.22
CA VAL A 21 24.17 30.84 12.35
C VAL A 21 23.28 31.96 12.87
N LYS A 22 22.78 32.79 11.95
CA LYS A 22 21.76 33.81 12.23
C LYS A 22 20.36 33.31 11.82
N PHE A 23 19.37 33.57 12.66
CA PHE A 23 17.99 33.13 12.41
C PHE A 23 16.98 34.10 13.02
N LYS A 24 15.73 34.05 12.57
CA LYS A 24 14.61 34.74 13.19
C LYS A 24 13.92 33.82 14.19
N LEU A 25 13.55 34.32 15.36
CA LEU A 25 12.89 33.51 16.37
C LEU A 25 11.55 32.93 15.90
N SER A 26 10.86 33.60 14.96
CA SER A 26 9.65 33.11 14.30
C SER A 26 9.89 31.79 13.55
N GLU A 27 11.02 31.63 12.88
CA GLU A 27 11.39 30.41 12.16
C GLU A 27 11.39 29.19 13.10
N LEU A 28 11.94 29.36 14.33
CA LEU A 28 11.96 28.29 15.33
C LEU A 28 10.60 28.06 15.97
N SER A 29 9.78 29.10 16.07
CA SER A 29 8.40 28.94 16.56
C SER A 29 7.54 28.13 15.60
N GLU A 30 7.75 28.30 14.29
CA GLU A 30 7.12 27.50 13.23
C GLU A 30 7.66 26.06 13.23
N LEU A 31 9.00 25.88 13.23
CA LEU A 31 9.66 24.57 13.25
C LEU A 31 9.16 23.70 14.41
N TRP A 32 9.03 24.26 15.60
CA TRP A 32 8.63 23.55 16.80
C TRP A 32 7.12 23.65 17.11
N GLN A 33 6.34 24.28 16.26
CA GLN A 33 4.90 24.52 16.42
C GLN A 33 4.56 25.06 17.84
N CYS A 34 5.32 26.06 18.29
CA CYS A 34 5.21 26.58 19.64
C CYS A 34 5.36 28.10 19.69
N THR A 35 5.05 28.70 20.87
CA THR A 35 5.19 30.13 21.04
C THR A 35 6.64 30.59 21.11
N SER A 36 6.93 31.83 20.70
CA SER A 36 8.29 32.42 20.79
C SER A 36 8.85 32.42 22.23
N LYS A 37 7.99 32.41 23.25
CA LYS A 37 8.42 32.26 24.65
C LYS A 37 8.93 30.86 24.94
N GLN A 38 8.25 29.85 24.42
CA GLN A 38 8.67 28.45 24.53
C GLN A 38 9.96 28.18 23.75
N SER A 39 10.09 28.75 22.52
CA SER A 39 11.30 28.66 21.73
C SER A 39 12.52 29.24 22.48
N LYS A 40 12.37 30.42 23.10
CA LYS A 40 13.45 31.02 23.94
C LYS A 40 13.82 30.15 25.12
N ARG A 41 12.84 29.52 25.79
CA ARG A 41 13.12 28.62 26.93
C ARG A 41 13.91 27.39 26.48
N ARG A 42 13.59 26.82 25.32
CA ARG A 42 14.36 25.70 24.75
C ARG A 42 15.79 26.12 24.44
N LEU A 43 16.00 27.27 23.79
CA LEU A 43 17.36 27.78 23.51
C LEU A 43 18.16 28.03 24.79
N GLN A 44 17.55 28.58 25.84
CA GLN A 44 18.18 28.76 27.15
C GLN A 44 18.54 27.43 27.81
N LYS A 45 17.69 26.39 27.66
CA LYS A 45 18.00 25.02 28.10
C LYS A 45 19.24 24.50 27.39
N TYR A 46 19.32 24.63 26.06
CA TYR A 46 20.47 24.15 25.28
C TYR A 46 21.77 24.91 25.61
N GLN A 47 21.66 26.19 25.93
CA GLN A 47 22.79 26.96 26.43
C GLN A 47 23.25 26.50 27.83
N ALA A 48 22.31 26.20 28.72
CA ALA A 48 22.63 25.63 30.04
C ALA A 48 23.20 24.21 29.99
N GLU A 49 22.97 23.49 28.91
CA GLU A 49 23.55 22.16 28.61
C GLU A 49 24.86 22.26 27.80
N ASP A 50 25.43 23.45 27.67
CA ASP A 50 26.67 23.74 26.91
C ASP A 50 26.62 23.30 25.43
N LYS A 51 25.44 23.15 24.85
CA LYS A 51 25.26 22.76 23.44
C LYS A 51 25.42 23.93 22.48
N CYS A 52 25.11 25.16 22.93
CA CYS A 52 25.23 26.36 22.11
C CYS A 52 25.29 27.61 22.98
N ILE A 53 25.78 28.71 22.39
CA ILE A 53 25.67 30.07 22.95
C ILE A 53 24.57 30.79 22.17
N TYR A 54 23.51 31.23 22.86
CA TYR A 54 22.40 31.97 22.30
C TYR A 54 22.51 33.46 22.52
N THR A 55 22.62 34.24 21.44
CA THR A 55 22.64 35.70 21.46
C THR A 55 21.34 36.24 20.89
N PRO A 56 20.40 36.78 21.71
CA PRO A 56 19.13 37.29 21.22
C PRO A 56 19.29 38.57 20.39
N GLY A 57 18.52 38.70 19.32
CA GLY A 57 18.43 39.92 18.53
C GLY A 57 17.84 41.08 19.32
N LYS A 58 18.34 42.31 19.14
CA LYS A 58 17.87 43.52 19.78
C LYS A 58 16.68 44.10 19.01
N GLY A 59 15.46 43.97 19.56
CA GLY A 59 14.20 44.50 19.00
C GLY A 59 13.40 43.49 18.17
N ARG A 60 12.13 43.88 17.81
CA ARG A 60 11.24 43.02 17.00
C ARG A 60 11.76 42.85 15.57
N GLY A 61 11.85 41.59 15.09
CA GLY A 61 12.23 41.27 13.71
C GLY A 61 13.73 41.20 13.45
N ASN A 62 14.60 41.47 14.43
CA ASN A 62 16.05 41.33 14.29
C ASN A 62 16.50 39.88 14.42
N TYR A 63 17.59 39.57 13.73
CA TYR A 63 18.20 38.24 13.79
C TYR A 63 18.80 37.97 15.16
N SER A 64 18.52 36.81 15.70
CA SER A 64 19.26 36.18 16.80
C SER A 64 20.40 35.36 16.22
N GLU A 65 21.36 35.01 17.06
CA GLU A 65 22.53 34.22 16.65
C GLU A 65 22.72 33.01 17.57
N LEU A 66 23.09 31.87 17.00
CA LEU A 66 23.55 30.69 17.72
C LEU A 66 24.98 30.40 17.31
N LEU A 67 25.81 30.07 18.30
CA LEU A 67 27.11 29.45 18.12
C LEU A 67 27.08 28.08 18.78
N PHE A 68 27.12 27.03 17.98
CA PHE A 68 27.12 25.65 18.47
C PHE A 68 28.49 25.19 18.95
N SER A 69 28.48 24.39 19.99
CA SER A 69 29.70 23.90 20.64
C SER A 69 30.48 22.89 19.80
N GLU A 70 29.78 22.15 18.93
CA GLU A 70 30.36 21.12 18.08
C GLU A 70 29.81 21.17 16.65
N ASN A 71 30.54 20.59 15.70
CA ASN A 71 30.07 20.42 14.33
C ASN A 71 28.91 19.41 14.28
N PHE A 72 27.84 19.72 13.53
CA PHE A 72 26.63 18.91 13.53
C PHE A 72 26.86 17.50 12.98
N GLN A 73 27.70 17.33 11.97
CA GLN A 73 28.06 16.01 11.46
C GLN A 73 28.69 15.11 12.53
N VAL A 74 29.59 15.67 13.34
CA VAL A 74 30.24 14.94 14.45
C VAL A 74 29.22 14.57 15.53
N GLU A 75 28.28 15.46 15.84
CA GLU A 75 27.20 15.16 16.79
C GLU A 75 26.30 14.00 16.28
N ILE A 76 25.91 14.02 15.00
CA ILE A 76 25.10 12.95 14.39
C ILE A 76 25.83 11.61 14.46
N GLN A 77 27.15 11.57 14.16
CA GLN A 77 27.93 10.33 14.26
C GLN A 77 27.91 9.78 15.69
N LYS A 78 28.20 10.61 16.69
CA LYS A 78 28.18 10.20 18.10
C LYS A 78 26.82 9.71 18.57
N ILE A 79 25.74 10.40 18.16
CA ILE A 79 24.36 9.98 18.53
C ILE A 79 24.04 8.65 17.86
N SER A 80 24.40 8.46 16.59
CA SER A 80 24.17 7.24 15.85
C SER A 80 24.89 6.05 16.45
N GLU A 81 26.18 6.19 16.77
CA GLU A 81 26.99 5.16 17.43
C GLU A 81 26.38 4.74 18.78
N ARG A 82 25.96 5.73 19.58
CA ARG A 82 25.29 5.45 20.85
C ARG A 82 23.96 4.72 20.66
N ALA A 83 23.12 5.17 19.72
CA ALA A 83 21.83 4.55 19.46
C ALA A 83 21.97 3.09 19.03
N ILE A 84 23.00 2.75 18.24
CA ILE A 84 23.34 1.39 17.85
C ILE A 84 23.80 0.58 19.06
N GLN A 85 24.76 1.09 19.85
CA GLN A 85 25.26 0.41 21.05
C GLN A 85 24.15 0.10 22.06
N THR A 86 23.16 0.98 22.18
CA THR A 86 22.02 0.79 23.08
C THR A 86 20.85 0.05 22.40
N ASN A 87 20.99 -0.37 21.16
CA ASN A 87 19.94 -0.97 20.32
C ASN A 87 18.62 -0.16 20.33
N SER A 88 18.75 1.19 20.35
CA SER A 88 17.60 2.09 20.43
C SER A 88 17.08 2.40 19.03
N ILE A 89 16.13 1.57 18.56
CA ILE A 89 15.54 1.73 17.22
C ILE A 89 14.78 3.06 17.09
N ASP A 90 14.13 3.54 18.16
CA ASP A 90 13.41 4.82 18.16
C ASP A 90 14.36 5.99 17.88
N GLU A 91 15.52 6.05 18.56
CA GLU A 91 16.53 7.10 18.30
C GLU A 91 17.08 7.03 16.87
N VAL A 92 17.28 5.83 16.33
CA VAL A 92 17.71 5.63 14.94
C VAL A 92 16.68 6.15 13.95
N ILE A 93 15.40 5.85 14.18
CA ILE A 93 14.30 6.33 13.34
C ILE A 93 14.22 7.85 13.35
N GLU A 94 14.28 8.46 14.53
CA GLU A 94 14.28 9.93 14.68
C GLU A 94 15.45 10.58 13.93
N LEU A 95 16.65 9.99 13.98
CA LEU A 95 17.82 10.45 13.23
C LEU A 95 17.62 10.33 11.72
N LEU A 96 17.06 9.21 11.26
CA LEU A 96 16.80 8.96 9.84
C LEU A 96 15.72 9.89 9.25
N GLN A 97 14.87 10.49 10.08
CA GLN A 97 13.86 11.46 9.65
C GLN A 97 14.41 12.89 9.48
N LEU A 98 15.61 13.17 9.98
CA LEU A 98 16.23 14.48 9.83
C LEU A 98 16.65 14.74 8.35
N ASP A 99 16.48 15.99 7.88
CA ASP A 99 16.94 16.40 6.54
C ASP A 99 18.44 16.68 6.54
N ILE A 100 19.23 15.61 6.65
CA ILE A 100 20.70 15.64 6.70
C ILE A 100 21.33 14.72 5.64
N PRO A 101 22.58 14.95 5.21
CA PRO A 101 23.30 14.07 4.29
C PRO A 101 23.49 12.67 4.90
N LYS A 102 23.26 11.63 4.11
CA LYS A 102 23.45 10.24 4.55
C LYS A 102 24.90 9.90 4.90
N GLU A 103 25.80 10.52 4.18
CA GLU A 103 27.23 10.36 4.34
C GLU A 103 27.66 10.69 5.78
N TRP A 104 26.84 11.43 6.52
CA TRP A 104 27.11 11.77 7.92
C TRP A 104 26.97 10.59 8.87
N PHE A 105 26.19 9.58 8.50
CA PHE A 105 26.13 8.33 9.27
C PHE A 105 27.39 7.47 9.12
N GLY A 106 28.23 7.73 8.08
CA GLY A 106 29.51 7.08 7.88
C GLY A 106 29.42 5.54 7.86
N GLN A 107 30.34 4.88 8.58
CA GLN A 107 30.36 3.40 8.67
C GLN A 107 29.17 2.82 9.42
N VAL A 108 28.60 3.56 10.39
CA VAL A 108 27.42 3.11 11.17
C VAL A 108 26.15 2.96 10.34
N PHE A 109 26.13 3.47 9.10
CA PHE A 109 24.95 3.31 8.23
C PHE A 109 24.63 1.84 7.91
N LYS A 110 25.65 1.00 7.75
CA LYS A 110 25.44 -0.45 7.57
C LYS A 110 24.86 -1.11 8.82
N GLU A 111 25.31 -0.70 10.00
CA GLU A 111 24.80 -1.19 11.27
C GLU A 111 23.35 -0.75 11.50
N ILE A 112 23.02 0.50 11.16
CA ILE A 112 21.65 0.99 11.15
C ILE A 112 20.76 0.13 10.24
N GLN A 113 21.21 -0.20 9.04
CA GLN A 113 20.49 -1.10 8.13
C GLN A 113 20.28 -2.48 8.75
N GLY A 114 21.26 -3.00 9.48
CA GLY A 114 21.20 -4.26 10.19
C GLY A 114 20.19 -4.28 11.35
N MET A 115 19.74 -3.13 11.87
CA MET A 115 18.68 -3.07 12.90
C MET A 115 17.28 -3.38 12.35
N PHE A 116 17.10 -3.38 11.04
CA PHE A 116 15.88 -3.79 10.37
C PHE A 116 16.00 -5.23 9.87
N GLY A 117 14.87 -5.88 9.62
CA GLY A 117 14.81 -7.28 9.25
C GLY A 117 14.54 -8.17 10.45
N ILE A 118 15.00 -9.42 10.42
CA ILE A 118 14.77 -10.37 11.50
C ILE A 118 15.77 -10.10 12.63
N GLN A 119 15.25 -9.96 13.85
CA GLN A 119 16.00 -9.72 15.07
C GLN A 119 15.62 -10.77 16.11
N GLN A 120 16.60 -11.26 16.84
CA GLN A 120 16.36 -12.01 18.06
C GLN A 120 16.56 -11.07 19.25
N THR A 121 15.55 -10.88 20.06
CA THR A 121 15.65 -10.01 21.23
C THR A 121 16.30 -10.75 22.40
N ILE A 122 16.72 -9.98 23.44
CA ILE A 122 17.29 -10.53 24.67
C ILE A 122 16.32 -11.50 25.38
N GLU A 123 15.01 -11.39 25.08
CA GLU A 123 13.95 -12.24 25.60
C GLU A 123 13.69 -13.50 24.74
N ASN A 124 14.58 -13.85 23.81
CA ASN A 124 14.41 -14.94 22.84
C ASN A 124 13.15 -14.80 21.96
N GLN A 125 12.71 -13.57 21.67
CA GLN A 125 11.59 -13.32 20.78
C GLN A 125 12.08 -13.06 19.35
N ASP A 126 11.55 -13.83 18.41
CA ASP A 126 11.83 -13.61 16.98
C ASP A 126 11.01 -12.43 16.46
N THR A 127 11.69 -11.34 16.17
CA THR A 127 11.09 -10.08 15.70
C THR A 127 11.52 -9.78 14.27
N ILE A 128 10.56 -9.41 13.41
CA ILE A 128 10.85 -8.89 12.08
C ILE A 128 10.48 -7.41 11.98
N ARG A 129 11.36 -6.58 11.44
CA ARG A 129 11.18 -5.13 11.30
C ARG A 129 11.14 -4.73 9.84
N TYR A 130 10.03 -4.09 9.43
CA TYR A 130 9.83 -3.57 8.09
C TYR A 130 9.90 -2.05 8.05
N ILE A 131 10.46 -1.52 6.96
CA ILE A 131 10.42 -0.09 6.67
C ILE A 131 9.28 0.20 5.71
N LEU A 132 8.38 1.08 6.12
CA LEU A 132 7.32 1.64 5.29
C LEU A 132 7.75 3.03 4.78
N ARG A 133 7.64 3.26 3.47
CA ARG A 133 8.02 4.54 2.85
C ARG A 133 6.90 5.58 2.85
N ARG A 134 5.75 5.24 3.34
CA ARG A 134 4.61 6.11 3.58
C ARG A 134 3.83 5.63 4.78
N SER A 135 3.07 6.52 5.39
CA SER A 135 2.15 6.21 6.48
C SER A 135 1.13 5.14 6.09
N ILE A 136 0.59 4.46 7.08
CA ILE A 136 -0.57 3.57 6.95
C ILE A 136 -1.79 4.46 6.76
N THR A 137 -2.60 4.21 5.73
CA THR A 137 -3.76 5.06 5.41
C THR A 137 -4.96 4.75 6.29
N SER A 138 -5.33 3.49 6.38
CA SER A 138 -6.37 3.00 7.29
C SER A 138 -6.30 1.48 7.38
N LEU A 139 -6.50 0.95 8.57
CA LEU A 139 -6.70 -0.48 8.81
C LEU A 139 -8.19 -0.83 8.96
N ASP A 140 -9.12 0.09 8.75
CA ASP A 140 -10.55 -0.24 8.70
C ASP A 140 -10.85 -1.09 7.46
N PRO A 141 -11.33 -2.34 7.62
CA PRO A 141 -11.64 -3.22 6.49
C PRO A 141 -12.65 -2.62 5.52
N LEU A 142 -13.55 -1.75 6.01
CA LEU A 142 -14.55 -1.11 5.16
C LEU A 142 -14.00 -0.01 4.26
N LYS A 143 -12.83 0.54 4.60
CA LYS A 143 -12.21 1.68 3.90
C LYS A 143 -10.99 1.27 3.08
N THR A 144 -10.33 0.17 3.45
CA THR A 144 -9.06 -0.22 2.86
C THR A 144 -9.22 -0.69 1.42
N ALA A 145 -8.68 0.11 0.49
CA ALA A 145 -8.61 -0.20 -0.94
C ALA A 145 -7.15 -0.32 -1.45
N VAL A 146 -6.18 -0.36 -0.54
CA VAL A 146 -4.75 -0.38 -0.87
C VAL A 146 -4.13 -1.70 -0.41
N SER A 147 -3.39 -2.34 -1.30
CA SER A 147 -2.88 -3.72 -1.13
C SER A 147 -2.04 -3.93 0.12
N ARG A 148 -1.23 -2.94 0.52
CA ARG A 148 -0.37 -3.04 1.72
C ARG A 148 -1.19 -3.14 3.00
N GLU A 149 -2.17 -2.28 3.16
CA GLU A 149 -3.09 -2.28 4.30
C GLU A 149 -3.97 -3.53 4.28
N ALA A 150 -4.42 -3.98 3.11
CA ALA A 150 -5.14 -5.24 2.95
C ALA A 150 -4.29 -6.46 3.38
N PHE A 151 -2.98 -6.43 3.14
CA PHE A 151 -2.07 -7.45 3.67
C PHE A 151 -2.04 -7.42 5.21
N MET A 152 -1.93 -6.24 5.83
CA MET A 152 -1.91 -6.10 7.29
C MET A 152 -3.20 -6.59 7.93
N ILE A 153 -4.36 -6.24 7.35
CA ILE A 153 -5.67 -6.71 7.79
C ILE A 153 -5.74 -8.24 7.83
N ARG A 154 -5.19 -8.93 6.83
CA ARG A 154 -5.14 -10.40 6.80
C ARG A 154 -4.24 -11.02 7.88
N GLN A 155 -3.34 -10.26 8.49
CA GLN A 155 -2.59 -10.73 9.66
C GLN A 155 -3.40 -10.58 10.95
N LEU A 156 -4.30 -9.60 10.99
CA LEU A 156 -5.09 -9.25 12.17
C LEU A 156 -6.41 -10.03 12.28
N GLY A 157 -6.92 -10.56 11.17
CA GLY A 157 -8.19 -11.25 11.20
C GLY A 157 -8.35 -12.30 10.11
N ASP A 158 -9.28 -13.21 10.31
CA ASP A 158 -9.61 -14.28 9.38
C ASP A 158 -11.02 -14.12 8.80
N THR A 159 -11.23 -14.78 7.66
CA THR A 159 -12.47 -14.80 6.89
C THR A 159 -13.19 -16.14 7.05
N LEU A 160 -14.45 -16.23 6.65
CA LEU A 160 -15.23 -17.48 6.73
C LEU A 160 -14.55 -18.61 5.96
N VAL A 161 -14.06 -18.32 4.76
CA VAL A 161 -13.34 -19.25 3.90
C VAL A 161 -12.10 -18.57 3.35
N THR A 162 -11.16 -19.33 2.83
CA THR A 162 -10.02 -18.80 2.08
C THR A 162 -10.07 -19.29 0.64
N SER A 163 -9.48 -18.52 -0.30
CA SER A 163 -9.40 -18.91 -1.70
C SER A 163 -7.99 -19.31 -2.08
N ASP A 164 -7.83 -20.50 -2.70
CA ASP A 164 -6.63 -20.85 -3.43
C ASP A 164 -6.72 -20.30 -4.86
N GLY A 165 -6.15 -19.12 -5.07
CA GLY A 165 -6.18 -18.45 -6.37
C GLY A 165 -5.51 -19.22 -7.50
N LYS A 166 -4.67 -20.23 -7.22
CA LYS A 166 -4.02 -21.09 -8.22
C LYS A 166 -4.94 -22.24 -8.66
N ARG A 167 -5.67 -22.82 -7.70
CA ARG A 167 -6.55 -23.98 -7.93
C ARG A 167 -8.01 -23.58 -8.13
N ASN A 168 -8.32 -22.30 -7.99
CA ASN A 168 -9.70 -21.79 -8.04
C ASN A 168 -10.65 -22.53 -7.07
N GLN A 169 -10.16 -22.86 -5.87
CA GLN A 169 -10.88 -23.62 -4.86
C GLN A 169 -11.04 -22.81 -3.58
N LEU A 170 -12.18 -23.03 -2.91
CA LEU A 170 -12.40 -22.54 -1.56
C LEU A 170 -11.85 -23.54 -0.56
N ASN A 171 -11.13 -23.03 0.43
CA ASN A 171 -10.64 -23.78 1.57
C ASN A 171 -11.32 -23.30 2.86
N ALA A 172 -11.33 -24.17 3.87
CA ALA A 172 -11.87 -23.85 5.16
C ALA A 172 -11.06 -22.73 5.86
N GLY A 173 -11.78 -21.70 6.31
CA GLY A 173 -11.29 -20.64 7.18
C GLY A 173 -11.93 -20.77 8.57
N LEU A 174 -12.64 -19.72 9.03
CA LEU A 174 -13.46 -19.76 10.25
C LEU A 174 -14.64 -20.72 10.13
N ALA A 175 -15.18 -20.90 8.91
CA ALA A 175 -16.08 -22.00 8.60
C ALA A 175 -15.27 -23.23 8.18
N HIS A 176 -15.53 -24.36 8.85
CA HIS A 176 -14.88 -25.64 8.50
C HIS A 176 -15.59 -26.36 7.36
N HIS A 177 -16.84 -26.01 7.09
CA HIS A 177 -17.68 -26.59 6.05
C HIS A 177 -18.74 -25.58 5.61
N TRP A 178 -19.27 -25.74 4.40
CA TRP A 178 -20.43 -24.98 3.90
C TRP A 178 -21.28 -25.85 2.99
N GLN A 179 -22.54 -25.49 2.89
CA GLN A 179 -23.52 -26.08 1.97
C GLN A 179 -24.14 -24.97 1.14
N VAL A 180 -24.45 -25.30 -0.10
CA VAL A 180 -25.10 -24.37 -1.03
C VAL A 180 -26.27 -25.05 -1.71
N SER A 181 -27.39 -24.32 -1.90
CA SER A 181 -28.54 -24.79 -2.67
C SER A 181 -28.18 -24.97 -4.14
N ALA A 182 -28.90 -25.84 -4.85
CA ALA A 182 -28.64 -26.15 -6.26
C ALA A 182 -28.71 -24.93 -7.18
N ASP A 183 -29.45 -23.90 -6.80
CA ASP A 183 -29.59 -22.63 -7.51
C ASP A 183 -28.68 -21.52 -7.00
N TYR A 184 -27.75 -21.83 -6.10
CA TYR A 184 -26.79 -20.89 -5.47
C TYR A 184 -27.46 -19.72 -4.72
N SER A 185 -28.75 -19.80 -4.38
CA SER A 185 -29.49 -18.75 -3.68
C SER A 185 -29.34 -18.80 -2.15
N CYS A 186 -28.90 -19.93 -1.61
CA CYS A 186 -28.80 -20.14 -0.15
C CYS A 186 -27.47 -20.79 0.20
N TRP A 187 -26.71 -20.10 1.06
CA TRP A 187 -25.39 -20.53 1.54
C TRP A 187 -25.43 -20.71 3.04
N THR A 188 -25.10 -21.90 3.55
CA THR A 188 -25.02 -22.20 4.98
C THR A 188 -23.57 -22.49 5.35
N PHE A 189 -23.02 -21.74 6.30
CA PHE A 189 -21.66 -21.88 6.80
C PHE A 189 -21.67 -22.49 8.21
N PHE A 190 -20.80 -23.49 8.43
CA PHE A 190 -20.62 -24.18 9.71
C PHE A 190 -19.32 -23.73 10.33
N LEU A 191 -19.41 -23.00 11.45
CA LEU A 191 -18.26 -22.36 12.09
C LEU A 191 -17.46 -23.35 12.92
N ARG A 192 -16.14 -23.15 12.98
CA ARG A 192 -15.27 -23.87 13.91
C ARG A 192 -15.64 -23.53 15.35
N LYS A 193 -15.68 -24.54 16.21
CA LYS A 193 -15.87 -24.33 17.65
C LYS A 193 -14.56 -23.94 18.30
N GLY A 194 -14.61 -23.10 19.34
CA GLY A 194 -13.46 -22.72 20.15
C GLY A 194 -12.54 -21.67 19.52
N VAL A 195 -12.89 -21.08 18.36
CA VAL A 195 -12.17 -19.94 17.82
C VAL A 195 -12.33 -18.75 18.76
N ARG A 196 -11.23 -18.12 19.15
CA ARG A 196 -11.22 -16.96 20.03
C ARG A 196 -10.85 -15.69 19.30
N PHE A 197 -11.49 -14.61 19.67
CA PHE A 197 -11.05 -13.27 19.35
C PHE A 197 -9.86 -12.85 20.23
N HIS A 198 -9.11 -11.84 19.82
CA HIS A 198 -7.94 -11.33 20.56
C HIS A 198 -8.25 -10.91 22.00
N HIS A 199 -9.51 -10.57 22.31
CA HIS A 199 -9.98 -10.25 23.68
C HIS A 199 -10.50 -11.47 24.45
N GLY A 200 -10.39 -12.68 23.90
CA GLY A 200 -10.68 -13.95 24.57
C GLY A 200 -12.09 -14.50 24.38
N ARG A 201 -13.07 -13.73 23.87
CA ARG A 201 -14.44 -14.24 23.61
C ARG A 201 -14.44 -15.21 22.42
N THR A 202 -15.28 -16.22 22.50
CA THR A 202 -15.49 -17.18 21.41
C THR A 202 -16.31 -16.59 20.28
N LEU A 203 -15.91 -16.91 19.04
CA LEU A 203 -16.62 -16.59 17.81
C LEU A 203 -17.99 -17.30 17.76
N THR A 204 -19.01 -16.56 17.33
CA THR A 204 -20.35 -17.08 17.07
C THR A 204 -20.89 -16.61 15.72
N SER A 205 -22.04 -17.16 15.29
CA SER A 205 -22.75 -16.76 14.08
C SER A 205 -23.20 -15.30 14.09
N GLU A 206 -23.46 -14.72 15.29
CA GLU A 206 -23.83 -13.29 15.42
C GLU A 206 -22.69 -12.36 15.00
N ASP A 207 -21.43 -12.75 15.18
CA ASP A 207 -20.27 -11.98 14.72
C ASP A 207 -20.20 -11.96 13.18
N VAL A 208 -20.52 -13.08 12.55
CA VAL A 208 -20.59 -13.18 11.09
C VAL A 208 -21.70 -12.27 10.56
N LYS A 209 -22.90 -12.36 11.13
CA LYS A 209 -24.04 -11.51 10.78
C LYS A 209 -23.72 -10.03 10.95
N PHE A 210 -23.15 -9.65 12.10
CA PHE A 210 -22.71 -8.29 12.38
C PHE A 210 -21.74 -7.77 11.32
N THR A 211 -20.69 -8.55 11.01
CA THR A 211 -19.68 -8.17 10.03
C THR A 211 -20.26 -7.93 8.65
N LEU A 212 -21.10 -8.86 8.16
CA LEU A 212 -21.70 -8.75 6.82
C LEU A 212 -22.70 -7.59 6.75
N LEU A 213 -23.51 -7.36 7.78
CA LEU A 213 -24.43 -6.21 7.84
C LEU A 213 -23.68 -4.89 7.91
N ARG A 214 -22.64 -4.80 8.75
CA ARG A 214 -21.77 -3.62 8.83
C ARG A 214 -21.18 -3.28 7.46
N ALA A 215 -20.69 -4.27 6.72
CA ALA A 215 -20.10 -4.07 5.41
C ALA A 215 -21.13 -3.74 4.32
N LYS A 216 -22.37 -4.26 4.42
CA LYS A 216 -23.45 -3.99 3.49
C LYS A 216 -24.08 -2.61 3.68
N GLU A 217 -24.31 -2.20 4.93
CA GLU A 217 -25.05 -0.98 5.28
C GLU A 217 -24.20 0.27 5.28
N GLN A 218 -22.92 0.16 5.60
CA GLN A 218 -21.96 1.26 5.52
C GLN A 218 -21.38 1.35 4.10
N SER A 219 -20.98 2.55 3.67
CA SER A 219 -20.32 2.77 2.37
C SER A 219 -18.95 2.09 2.33
N SER A 220 -18.93 0.76 2.26
CA SER A 220 -17.71 -0.01 2.27
C SER A 220 -17.17 -0.28 0.86
N VAL A 221 -15.86 -0.49 0.78
CA VAL A 221 -15.20 -0.85 -0.49
C VAL A 221 -15.68 -2.20 -1.04
N VAL A 222 -16.26 -3.06 -0.20
CA VAL A 222 -16.78 -4.39 -0.56
C VAL A 222 -18.32 -4.48 -0.54
N ALA A 223 -19.03 -3.37 -0.37
CA ALA A 223 -20.50 -3.37 -0.33
C ALA A 223 -21.12 -4.02 -1.57
N TRP A 224 -20.51 -3.82 -2.75
CA TRP A 224 -20.95 -4.41 -4.02
C TRP A 224 -21.00 -5.95 -4.00
N GLN A 225 -20.19 -6.63 -3.18
CA GLN A 225 -20.19 -8.09 -3.00
C GLN A 225 -21.40 -8.57 -2.20
N LEU A 226 -22.03 -7.68 -1.43
CA LEU A 226 -23.08 -7.99 -0.47
C LEU A 226 -24.45 -7.45 -0.87
N GLU A 227 -24.56 -6.72 -1.99
CA GLU A 227 -25.81 -6.13 -2.47
C GLU A 227 -26.91 -7.17 -2.74
N ASN A 228 -26.48 -8.38 -3.14
CA ASN A 228 -27.37 -9.49 -3.45
C ASN A 228 -27.91 -10.22 -2.20
N ILE A 229 -27.38 -9.95 -1.00
CA ILE A 229 -27.89 -10.56 0.23
C ILE A 229 -29.31 -10.08 0.50
N GLU A 230 -30.25 -11.03 0.65
CA GLU A 230 -31.62 -10.80 1.09
C GLU A 230 -31.73 -10.90 2.63
N GLU A 231 -31.22 -12.00 3.21
CA GLU A 231 -31.35 -12.31 4.63
C GLU A 231 -30.09 -13.00 5.16
N ILE A 232 -29.78 -12.77 6.44
CA ILE A 232 -28.74 -13.47 7.20
C ILE A 232 -29.39 -14.01 8.48
N ALA A 233 -29.47 -15.33 8.60
CA ALA A 233 -30.08 -16.02 9.72
C ALA A 233 -29.04 -16.77 10.55
N CYS A 234 -28.93 -16.44 11.83
CA CYS A 234 -28.17 -17.23 12.81
C CYS A 234 -29.04 -18.40 13.29
N ILE A 235 -28.76 -19.61 12.81
CA ILE A 235 -29.53 -20.81 13.16
C ILE A 235 -29.18 -21.28 14.55
N ASN A 236 -27.91 -21.20 14.92
CA ASN A 236 -27.36 -21.39 16.25
C ASN A 236 -25.98 -20.72 16.31
N ASP A 237 -25.28 -20.80 17.45
CA ASP A 237 -23.98 -20.14 17.65
C ASP A 237 -22.92 -20.49 16.60
N PHE A 238 -23.03 -21.65 15.95
CA PHE A 238 -22.01 -22.15 15.00
C PHE A 238 -22.55 -22.40 13.60
N MET A 239 -23.74 -21.91 13.29
CA MET A 239 -24.37 -22.08 11.96
C MET A 239 -25.06 -20.80 11.52
N VAL A 240 -24.62 -20.25 10.41
CA VAL A 240 -25.19 -19.06 9.78
C VAL A 240 -25.60 -19.37 8.34
N THR A 241 -26.80 -18.95 7.97
CA THR A 241 -27.34 -19.08 6.62
C THR A 241 -27.50 -17.70 6.00
N VAL A 242 -27.00 -17.56 4.77
CA VAL A 242 -27.12 -16.34 3.96
C VAL A 242 -27.99 -16.66 2.75
N LYS A 243 -29.11 -15.96 2.62
CA LYS A 243 -30.01 -16.05 1.50
C LYS A 243 -29.79 -14.90 0.54
N LEU A 244 -29.70 -15.18 -0.74
CA LEU A 244 -29.47 -14.23 -1.82
C LEU A 244 -30.77 -13.97 -2.59
N LYS A 245 -30.93 -12.76 -3.12
CA LYS A 245 -32.07 -12.39 -4.00
C LYS A 245 -32.04 -13.16 -5.32
N ILE A 246 -30.84 -13.40 -5.84
CA ILE A 246 -30.54 -14.13 -7.06
C ILE A 246 -29.39 -15.09 -6.75
N GLY A 247 -29.49 -16.34 -7.23
CA GLY A 247 -28.41 -17.31 -7.05
C GLY A 247 -27.08 -16.82 -7.63
N GLU A 248 -26.01 -16.93 -6.85
CA GLU A 248 -24.69 -16.41 -7.22
C GLU A 248 -23.56 -17.39 -6.86
N PRO A 249 -23.00 -18.11 -7.87
CA PRO A 249 -21.94 -19.09 -7.66
C PRO A 249 -20.67 -18.51 -7.01
N LEU A 250 -20.39 -17.23 -7.22
CA LEU A 250 -19.20 -16.56 -6.68
C LEU A 250 -19.32 -16.11 -5.22
N PHE A 251 -20.55 -16.19 -4.63
CA PHE A 251 -20.77 -15.68 -3.28
C PHE A 251 -19.82 -16.31 -2.23
N GLY A 252 -19.58 -17.62 -2.32
CA GLY A 252 -18.61 -18.29 -1.46
C GLY A 252 -17.21 -17.69 -1.55
N LYS A 253 -16.76 -17.26 -2.74
CA LYS A 253 -15.49 -16.59 -2.92
C LYS A 253 -15.46 -15.21 -2.27
N TYR A 254 -16.58 -14.46 -2.30
CA TYR A 254 -16.64 -13.16 -1.61
C TYR A 254 -16.32 -13.29 -0.12
N MET A 255 -16.73 -14.40 0.48
CA MET A 255 -16.46 -14.69 1.89
C MET A 255 -14.98 -14.98 2.20
N SER A 256 -14.11 -14.97 1.18
CA SER A 256 -12.65 -15.02 1.32
C SER A 256 -11.97 -13.66 1.19
N THR A 257 -12.72 -12.60 0.91
CA THR A 257 -12.18 -11.24 0.78
C THR A 257 -11.68 -10.73 2.14
N GLY A 258 -10.42 -10.33 2.23
CA GLY A 258 -9.82 -9.87 3.50
C GLY A 258 -10.57 -8.72 4.18
N ASN A 259 -11.25 -7.88 3.40
CA ASN A 259 -12.12 -6.82 3.93
C ASN A 259 -13.41 -7.34 4.62
N LEU A 260 -13.72 -8.63 4.45
CA LEU A 260 -14.80 -9.32 5.16
C LEU A 260 -14.28 -10.19 6.32
N THR A 261 -13.13 -9.84 6.86
CA THR A 261 -12.61 -10.42 8.10
C THR A 261 -13.62 -10.26 9.23
N ILE A 262 -13.84 -11.33 9.99
CA ILE A 262 -14.91 -11.35 10.99
C ILE A 262 -14.52 -10.55 12.22
N LEU A 263 -15.37 -9.59 12.58
CA LEU A 263 -15.22 -8.69 13.71
C LEU A 263 -16.21 -9.05 14.83
N PRO A 264 -15.87 -8.85 16.11
CA PRO A 264 -16.79 -9.11 17.20
C PRO A 264 -17.93 -8.07 17.23
N TYR A 265 -19.16 -8.52 17.48
CA TYR A 265 -20.33 -7.62 17.55
C TYR A 265 -20.41 -6.82 18.85
N ASP A 266 -19.72 -7.27 19.90
CA ASP A 266 -19.76 -6.71 21.26
C ASP A 266 -18.69 -5.66 21.53
N VAL A 267 -17.76 -5.44 20.59
CA VAL A 267 -16.71 -4.42 20.70
C VAL A 267 -16.83 -3.45 19.51
N PRO A 268 -16.97 -2.15 19.76
CA PRO A 268 -16.89 -1.16 18.67
C PRO A 268 -15.56 -1.27 17.93
N PHE A 269 -15.61 -1.18 16.60
CA PHE A 269 -14.38 -1.25 15.81
C PHE A 269 -13.52 0.00 16.05
N ASP A 270 -12.25 -0.23 16.40
CA ASP A 270 -11.20 0.78 16.51
C ASP A 270 -9.93 0.26 15.81
N GLU A 271 -9.44 0.98 14.81
CA GLU A 271 -8.28 0.56 14.02
C GLU A 271 -6.96 0.54 14.82
N HIS A 272 -6.89 1.22 15.97
CA HIS A 272 -5.71 1.24 16.83
C HIS A 272 -5.65 0.06 17.81
N ILE A 273 -6.78 -0.54 18.11
CA ILE A 273 -6.90 -1.68 19.02
C ILE A 273 -7.09 -3.00 18.25
N TRP A 274 -7.90 -2.97 17.24
CA TRP A 274 -8.19 -4.04 16.26
C TRP A 274 -8.42 -5.42 16.87
N VAL A 275 -9.62 -5.70 17.31
CA VAL A 275 -10.01 -7.02 17.84
C VAL A 275 -10.59 -7.87 16.72
N SER A 276 -9.96 -9.01 16.42
CA SER A 276 -10.47 -10.05 15.52
C SER A 276 -9.86 -11.43 15.89
N THR A 277 -9.83 -12.38 14.95
CA THR A 277 -9.47 -13.79 15.15
C THR A 277 -8.11 -14.16 14.56
N GLY A 278 -7.37 -13.22 13.98
CA GLY A 278 -6.16 -13.49 13.21
C GLY A 278 -4.96 -13.95 14.04
N PRO A 279 -3.90 -14.41 13.37
CA PRO A 279 -2.70 -14.95 14.02
C PRO A 279 -1.86 -13.90 14.75
N PHE A 280 -2.06 -12.62 14.43
CA PHE A 280 -1.42 -11.50 15.12
C PHE A 280 -2.47 -10.55 15.69
N LYS A 281 -2.13 -9.89 16.80
CA LYS A 281 -2.89 -8.79 17.41
C LYS A 281 -2.05 -7.52 17.47
N ILE A 282 -2.67 -6.35 17.47
CA ILE A 282 -1.97 -5.08 17.64
C ILE A 282 -1.49 -4.98 19.10
N LYS A 283 -0.17 -4.81 19.27
CA LYS A 283 0.44 -4.46 20.55
C LYS A 283 0.48 -2.95 20.76
N SER A 284 0.85 -2.21 19.73
CA SER A 284 0.83 -0.75 19.71
C SER A 284 0.69 -0.23 18.29
N TYR A 285 0.04 0.92 18.13
CA TYR A 285 -0.10 1.59 16.86
C TYR A 285 0.04 3.11 17.05
N SER A 286 1.02 3.71 16.37
CA SER A 286 1.29 5.14 16.33
C SER A 286 1.48 5.59 14.88
N GLU A 287 1.62 6.89 14.65
CA GLU A 287 1.94 7.43 13.32
C GLU A 287 3.27 6.91 12.76
N GLN A 288 4.19 6.53 13.64
CA GLN A 288 5.56 6.12 13.28
C GLN A 288 5.74 4.61 13.22
N CYS A 289 4.96 3.84 13.98
CA CYS A 289 5.15 2.41 14.09
C CYS A 289 3.84 1.67 14.39
N LEU A 290 3.62 0.57 13.65
CA LEU A 290 2.65 -0.46 13.98
C LEU A 290 3.39 -1.69 14.48
N VAL A 291 3.08 -2.15 15.68
CA VAL A 291 3.65 -3.35 16.28
C VAL A 291 2.58 -4.40 16.42
N LEU A 292 2.82 -5.55 15.81
CA LEU A 292 2.01 -6.75 15.94
C LEU A 292 2.74 -7.76 16.82
N GLU A 293 2.00 -8.50 17.63
CA GLU A 293 2.51 -9.67 18.38
C GLU A 293 1.69 -10.93 18.05
N ALA A 294 2.33 -12.08 18.03
CA ALA A 294 1.66 -13.35 17.77
C ALA A 294 0.54 -13.59 18.79
N PHE A 295 -0.58 -14.12 18.33
CA PHE A 295 -1.72 -14.47 19.16
C PHE A 295 -1.58 -15.92 19.61
N GLU A 296 -1.25 -16.14 20.89
CA GLU A 296 -0.97 -17.48 21.46
C GLU A 296 -2.18 -18.43 21.40
N GLU A 297 -3.41 -17.89 21.47
CA GLU A 297 -4.65 -18.69 21.41
C GLU A 297 -5.22 -18.77 19.99
N TYR A 298 -4.38 -18.52 18.96
CA TYR A 298 -4.81 -18.63 17.57
C TYR A 298 -5.27 -20.05 17.25
N TYR A 299 -6.43 -20.20 16.61
CA TYR A 299 -7.03 -21.51 16.32
C TYR A 299 -6.32 -22.33 15.24
N GLY A 300 -5.48 -21.68 14.43
CA GLY A 300 -4.63 -22.31 13.44
C GLY A 300 -3.20 -22.53 13.94
N GLU A 301 -2.25 -22.61 13.02
CA GLU A 301 -0.84 -22.66 13.38
C GLU A 301 -0.39 -21.29 13.89
N ARG A 302 0.16 -21.25 15.11
CA ARG A 302 0.75 -20.05 15.68
C ARG A 302 1.89 -19.56 14.76
N PRO A 303 1.99 -18.26 14.44
CA PRO A 303 3.14 -17.73 13.73
C PRO A 303 4.45 -18.07 14.43
N LEU A 304 5.47 -18.39 13.65
CA LEU A 304 6.81 -18.64 14.17
C LEU A 304 7.50 -17.34 14.61
N MET A 305 7.18 -16.21 13.96
CA MET A 305 7.58 -14.89 14.43
C MET A 305 6.72 -14.45 15.60
N ASP A 306 7.36 -14.04 16.69
CA ASP A 306 6.67 -13.55 17.89
C ASP A 306 6.17 -12.11 17.71
N ARG A 307 6.90 -11.31 16.91
CA ARG A 307 6.65 -9.88 16.76
C ARG A 307 6.95 -9.39 15.33
N VAL A 308 6.09 -8.48 14.84
CA VAL A 308 6.29 -7.80 13.57
C VAL A 308 6.16 -6.29 13.79
N GLU A 309 7.14 -5.52 13.37
CA GLU A 309 7.16 -4.07 13.49
C GLU A 309 7.18 -3.42 12.11
N PHE A 310 6.27 -2.49 11.86
CA PHE A 310 6.21 -1.69 10.64
C PHE A 310 6.57 -0.24 10.97
N TRP A 311 7.78 0.17 10.61
CA TRP A 311 8.31 1.49 10.88
C TRP A 311 8.13 2.42 9.69
N VAL A 312 7.50 3.57 9.89
CA VAL A 312 7.25 4.58 8.85
C VAL A 312 8.45 5.50 8.71
N LEU A 313 9.12 5.43 7.57
CA LEU A 313 10.27 6.27 7.21
C LEU A 313 10.00 6.95 5.87
N GLU A 314 9.24 8.04 5.90
CA GLU A 314 8.98 8.86 4.73
C GLU A 314 10.28 9.55 4.27
N ASN A 315 10.47 9.75 3.00
CA ASN A 315 11.61 10.47 2.40
C ASN A 315 13.00 9.82 2.48
N GLN A 316 13.14 8.55 2.89
CA GLN A 316 14.47 7.94 2.95
C GLN A 316 14.89 7.21 1.66
N LYS A 317 16.18 7.37 1.33
CA LYS A 317 16.86 6.66 0.24
C LYS A 317 17.34 5.25 0.67
N LEU A 318 16.79 4.69 1.73
CA LEU A 318 17.04 3.29 2.08
C LEU A 318 16.49 2.38 0.99
N PRO A 319 17.14 1.25 0.68
CA PRO A 319 16.59 0.29 -0.28
C PRO A 319 15.18 -0.13 0.16
N ALA A 320 14.29 -0.32 -0.81
CA ALA A 320 12.96 -0.83 -0.52
C ALA A 320 13.08 -2.23 0.04
N THR A 321 12.36 -2.48 1.14
CA THR A 321 12.15 -3.83 1.69
C THR A 321 13.38 -4.73 1.64
N THR A 322 14.41 -4.37 2.38
CA THR A 322 15.46 -5.33 2.69
C THR A 322 15.05 -6.00 3.98
N VAL A 323 14.62 -7.24 3.93
CA VAL A 323 14.53 -8.07 5.11
C VAL A 323 15.97 -8.49 5.41
N THR A 324 16.62 -7.81 6.36
CA THR A 324 17.98 -8.15 6.77
C THR A 324 17.92 -8.96 8.06
N THR A 325 18.75 -9.98 8.18
CA THR A 325 19.04 -10.65 9.45
C THR A 325 20.21 -9.95 10.15
N HIS A 326 20.30 -10.05 11.48
CA HIS A 326 21.24 -9.27 12.25
C HIS A 326 22.71 -9.71 12.09
N SER A 327 23.57 -8.73 12.00
CA SER A 327 24.95 -8.41 12.44
C SER A 327 26.13 -9.37 12.24
N GLU A 328 26.02 -10.65 12.04
CA GLU A 328 27.22 -11.50 11.84
C GLU A 328 27.54 -11.81 10.37
N TYR A 329 26.61 -11.54 9.47
CA TYR A 329 26.79 -11.76 8.03
C TYR A 329 27.26 -10.48 7.34
N ARG A 330 28.55 -10.39 7.10
CA ARG A 330 29.23 -9.18 6.58
C ARG A 330 29.40 -9.14 5.06
N GLU A 331 28.90 -10.11 4.29
CA GLU A 331 29.19 -10.19 2.86
C GLU A 331 27.94 -9.95 1.99
N GLU A 332 28.13 -9.27 0.86
CA GLU A 332 27.10 -9.06 -0.18
C GLU A 332 26.57 -10.37 -0.77
N ASP A 333 27.24 -11.49 -0.53
CA ASP A 333 26.91 -12.82 -1.01
C ASP A 333 25.77 -13.51 -0.26
N ASP A 334 25.36 -12.99 0.90
CA ASP A 334 24.28 -13.59 1.70
C ASP A 334 22.86 -13.21 1.23
N TYR A 335 22.74 -12.37 0.19
CA TYR A 335 21.47 -11.97 -0.36
C TYR A 335 21.19 -12.68 -1.68
N ILE A 336 20.05 -13.37 -1.71
CA ILE A 336 19.54 -13.98 -2.94
C ILE A 336 18.71 -12.93 -3.68
N LYS A 337 19.21 -12.47 -4.83
CA LYS A 337 18.42 -11.68 -5.78
C LYS A 337 17.41 -12.59 -6.45
N GLN A 338 16.15 -12.46 -6.07
CA GLN A 338 15.06 -13.17 -6.74
C GLN A 338 14.28 -12.21 -7.62
N PRO A 339 14.13 -12.49 -8.93
CA PRO A 339 13.17 -11.74 -9.73
C PRO A 339 11.76 -12.08 -9.24
N LYS A 340 11.05 -11.07 -8.71
CA LYS A 340 9.65 -11.22 -8.37
C LYS A 340 8.84 -11.27 -9.65
N LYS A 341 8.07 -12.33 -9.86
CA LYS A 341 7.10 -12.38 -10.94
C LYS A 341 5.97 -11.39 -10.67
N ASN A 342 5.79 -10.48 -11.60
CA ASN A 342 4.58 -9.69 -11.83
C ASN A 342 3.79 -9.23 -10.62
N VAL A 343 4.04 -8.02 -10.19
CA VAL A 343 3.26 -7.34 -9.15
C VAL A 343 2.15 -6.52 -9.82
N GLY A 344 1.11 -7.21 -10.32
CA GLY A 344 -0.05 -6.57 -10.88
C GLY A 344 0.09 -6.07 -12.33
N VAL A 345 -0.75 -5.12 -12.70
CA VAL A 345 -0.80 -4.54 -14.04
C VAL A 345 -0.81 -3.02 -13.97
N GLU A 346 -0.04 -2.38 -14.83
CA GLU A 346 -0.08 -0.93 -15.03
C GLU A 346 -0.83 -0.59 -16.30
N PHE A 347 -1.65 0.44 -16.19
CA PHE A 347 -2.46 0.94 -17.29
C PHE A 347 -2.70 2.44 -17.17
N LEU A 348 -3.01 3.06 -18.31
CA LEU A 348 -3.52 4.43 -18.36
C LEU A 348 -5.05 4.38 -18.46
N ILE A 349 -5.73 5.18 -17.67
CA ILE A 349 -7.18 5.40 -17.73
C ILE A 349 -7.50 6.83 -18.11
N PHE A 350 -8.67 7.03 -18.70
CA PHE A 350 -9.20 8.31 -19.14
C PHE A 350 -10.38 8.74 -18.28
N ASN A 351 -10.44 10.01 -17.91
CA ASN A 351 -11.57 10.58 -17.19
C ASN A 351 -12.67 11.04 -18.17
N PHE A 352 -13.63 10.17 -18.42
CA PHE A 352 -14.75 10.43 -19.32
C PHE A 352 -15.74 11.49 -18.83
N ASN A 353 -15.57 11.99 -17.62
CA ASN A 353 -16.40 13.05 -17.05
C ASN A 353 -15.87 14.45 -17.39
N ARG A 354 -14.70 14.54 -18.04
CA ARG A 354 -14.00 15.79 -18.34
C ARG A 354 -13.95 16.09 -19.85
N HIS A 355 -12.80 16.49 -20.37
CA HIS A 355 -12.59 17.06 -21.70
C HIS A 355 -13.27 16.31 -22.85
N ARG A 356 -13.76 17.10 -23.83
CA ARG A 356 -14.45 16.54 -24.99
C ARG A 356 -13.54 15.66 -25.85
N CYS A 357 -12.26 16.00 -25.99
CA CYS A 357 -11.30 15.21 -26.78
C CYS A 357 -11.13 13.78 -26.22
N ILE A 358 -11.14 13.59 -24.89
CA ILE A 358 -11.04 12.26 -24.26
C ILE A 358 -12.21 11.35 -24.64
N LYS A 359 -13.40 11.93 -24.93
CA LYS A 359 -14.58 11.19 -25.36
C LYS A 359 -14.49 10.70 -26.81
N GLN A 360 -13.58 11.28 -27.63
CA GLN A 360 -13.34 10.85 -29.00
C GLN A 360 -12.49 9.58 -29.04
N ALA A 361 -12.96 8.54 -29.72
CA ALA A 361 -12.24 7.27 -29.84
C ALA A 361 -10.87 7.45 -30.49
N GLN A 362 -10.80 8.30 -31.51
CA GLN A 362 -9.57 8.59 -32.26
C GLN A 362 -8.50 9.24 -31.36
N PHE A 363 -8.89 10.11 -30.43
CA PHE A 363 -7.93 10.68 -29.47
C PHE A 363 -7.35 9.60 -28.57
N ARG A 364 -8.19 8.72 -28.03
CA ARG A 364 -7.71 7.61 -27.17
C ARG A 364 -6.84 6.62 -27.94
N GLU A 365 -7.17 6.36 -29.21
CA GLU A 365 -6.35 5.55 -30.10
C GLU A 365 -5.00 6.21 -30.40
N ALA A 366 -4.95 7.53 -30.56
CA ALA A 366 -3.70 8.28 -30.68
C ALA A 366 -2.83 8.10 -29.42
N ILE A 367 -3.43 8.22 -28.22
CA ILE A 367 -2.72 7.96 -26.94
C ILE A 367 -2.29 6.49 -26.83
N TYR A 368 -3.09 5.54 -27.32
CA TYR A 368 -2.70 4.13 -27.36
C TYR A 368 -1.44 3.91 -28.19
N HIS A 369 -1.33 4.52 -29.38
CA HIS A 369 -0.13 4.42 -30.20
C HIS A 369 1.04 5.22 -29.62
N LEU A 370 0.77 6.29 -28.87
CA LEU A 370 1.77 7.08 -28.16
C LEU A 370 2.44 6.28 -27.03
N LEU A 371 1.66 5.47 -26.30
CA LEU A 371 2.11 4.64 -25.19
C LEU A 371 2.76 3.34 -25.69
N ASP A 372 3.92 3.48 -26.29
CA ASP A 372 4.74 2.36 -26.73
C ASP A 372 5.61 1.85 -25.58
N SER A 373 5.21 0.73 -25.00
CA SER A 373 5.92 0.10 -23.86
C SER A 373 7.34 -0.33 -24.25
N ALA A 374 7.57 -0.75 -25.49
CA ALA A 374 8.91 -1.12 -25.95
C ALA A 374 9.84 0.10 -26.04
N GLU A 375 9.33 1.26 -26.47
CA GLU A 375 10.08 2.51 -26.42
C GLU A 375 10.30 2.98 -24.97
N MET A 376 9.31 2.82 -24.11
CA MET A 376 9.44 3.17 -22.69
C MET A 376 10.50 2.32 -22.00
N GLN A 377 10.59 1.02 -22.31
CA GLN A 377 11.60 0.11 -21.76
C GLN A 377 13.05 0.49 -22.08
N LYS A 378 13.29 1.23 -23.19
CA LYS A 378 14.64 1.71 -23.52
C LYS A 378 15.21 2.69 -22.50
N THR A 379 14.34 3.38 -21.75
CA THR A 379 14.71 4.45 -20.82
C THR A 379 14.26 4.21 -19.38
N LEU A 380 13.26 3.35 -19.19
CA LEU A 380 12.66 3.05 -17.89
C LEU A 380 12.52 1.55 -17.70
N GLU A 381 12.81 1.08 -16.51
CA GLU A 381 12.53 -0.30 -16.12
C GLU A 381 11.03 -0.44 -15.83
N ILE A 382 10.25 -0.97 -16.78
CA ILE A 382 8.79 -1.07 -16.66
C ILE A 382 8.26 -2.50 -16.49
N GLY A 383 9.12 -3.52 -16.61
CA GLY A 383 8.70 -4.93 -16.60
C GLY A 383 8.20 -5.43 -17.97
N GLU A 384 7.45 -6.52 -17.99
CA GLU A 384 6.90 -7.09 -19.23
C GLU A 384 5.78 -6.23 -19.80
N THR A 385 5.67 -6.13 -21.12
CA THR A 385 4.59 -5.38 -21.77
C THR A 385 3.24 -6.04 -21.51
N ALA A 386 2.19 -5.24 -21.26
CA ALA A 386 0.86 -5.73 -21.00
C ALA A 386 -0.14 -5.36 -22.11
N SER A 387 -1.04 -6.29 -22.42
CA SER A 387 -2.25 -6.06 -23.24
C SER A 387 -3.51 -6.59 -22.57
N SER A 388 -3.35 -7.12 -21.36
CA SER A 388 -4.42 -7.72 -20.56
C SER A 388 -4.19 -7.45 -19.07
N TYR A 389 -5.27 -7.54 -18.28
CA TYR A 389 -5.18 -7.47 -16.83
C TYR A 389 -4.36 -8.65 -16.25
N TYR A 390 -4.49 -9.85 -16.80
CA TYR A 390 -3.69 -11.00 -16.42
C TYR A 390 -2.46 -11.14 -17.31
N VAL A 391 -1.31 -11.41 -16.68
CA VAL A 391 -0.02 -11.56 -17.37
C VAL A 391 -0.03 -12.72 -18.37
N GLU A 392 -0.61 -13.85 -18.00
CA GLU A 392 -0.69 -15.06 -18.83
C GLU A 392 -1.56 -14.89 -20.09
N LYS A 393 -2.37 -13.85 -20.14
CA LYS A 393 -3.22 -13.47 -21.27
C LYS A 393 -2.65 -12.32 -22.08
N SER A 394 -1.55 -11.71 -21.64
CA SER A 394 -0.91 -10.60 -22.33
C SER A 394 -0.14 -11.06 -23.55
N ARG A 395 -0.20 -10.25 -24.62
CA ARG A 395 0.52 -10.45 -25.86
C ARG A 395 1.15 -9.13 -26.29
N TYR A 396 2.25 -9.20 -27.03
CA TYR A 396 2.84 -7.99 -27.59
C TYR A 396 1.94 -7.40 -28.67
N GLU A 397 1.66 -6.11 -28.55
CA GLU A 397 0.90 -5.33 -29.52
C GLU A 397 1.79 -4.25 -30.10
N LYS A 398 2.03 -4.31 -31.41
CA LYS A 398 2.84 -3.31 -32.11
C LYS A 398 2.12 -1.97 -32.13
N LYS A 399 2.77 -0.92 -31.66
CA LYS A 399 2.30 0.45 -31.77
C LYS A 399 2.74 1.07 -33.09
N ASP A 400 1.94 1.99 -33.62
CA ASP A 400 2.18 2.64 -34.91
C ASP A 400 2.14 4.16 -34.71
N SER A 401 3.31 4.76 -34.54
CA SER A 401 3.43 6.19 -34.31
C SER A 401 3.05 7.06 -35.52
N GLU A 402 3.06 6.51 -36.74
CA GLU A 402 2.68 7.25 -37.96
C GLU A 402 1.20 7.58 -38.00
N LYS A 403 0.37 6.83 -37.31
CA LYS A 403 -1.08 7.07 -37.20
C LYS A 403 -1.44 8.22 -36.26
N ILE A 404 -0.57 8.62 -35.35
CA ILE A 404 -0.90 9.55 -34.27
C ILE A 404 -1.43 10.86 -34.81
N GLU A 405 -0.73 11.51 -35.77
CA GLU A 405 -1.15 12.80 -36.30
C GLU A 405 -2.50 12.73 -37.05
N SER A 406 -2.73 11.66 -37.81
CA SER A 406 -4.00 11.48 -38.53
C SER A 406 -5.16 11.27 -37.56
N LEU A 407 -4.94 10.54 -36.48
CA LEU A 407 -5.91 10.27 -35.41
C LEU A 407 -6.24 11.55 -34.62
N LEU A 408 -5.23 12.38 -34.32
CA LEU A 408 -5.44 13.67 -33.64
C LEU A 408 -6.27 14.63 -34.50
N ARG A 409 -6.00 14.68 -35.80
CA ARG A 409 -6.84 15.45 -36.76
C ARG A 409 -8.27 14.91 -36.79
N ALA A 410 -8.46 13.59 -36.86
CA ALA A 410 -9.78 12.97 -36.86
C ALA A 410 -10.54 13.17 -35.54
N ALA A 411 -9.82 13.29 -34.43
CA ALA A 411 -10.37 13.64 -33.12
C ALA A 411 -10.70 15.12 -32.96
N ASN A 412 -10.34 15.96 -33.96
CA ASN A 412 -10.45 17.42 -33.89
C ASN A 412 -9.75 18.03 -32.67
N TYR A 413 -8.56 17.51 -32.31
CA TYR A 413 -7.74 18.03 -31.23
C TYR A 413 -7.12 19.36 -31.63
N GLN A 414 -7.33 20.40 -30.82
CA GLN A 414 -6.92 21.79 -31.13
C GLN A 414 -5.76 22.28 -30.24
N GLY A 415 -5.06 21.35 -29.54
CA GLY A 415 -3.97 21.72 -28.65
C GLY A 415 -4.41 21.97 -27.19
N GLU A 416 -5.57 21.51 -26.82
CA GLU A 416 -6.05 21.57 -25.42
C GLU A 416 -5.05 20.92 -24.47
N THR A 417 -4.78 21.57 -23.35
CA THR A 417 -3.90 21.00 -22.34
C THR A 417 -4.57 19.85 -21.59
N ILE A 418 -3.99 18.66 -21.69
CA ILE A 418 -4.45 17.45 -21.02
C ILE A 418 -3.72 17.31 -19.69
N VAL A 419 -4.44 17.19 -18.60
CA VAL A 419 -3.86 17.01 -17.27
C VAL A 419 -3.63 15.51 -17.00
N LEU A 420 -2.37 15.13 -16.93
CA LEU A 420 -1.94 13.79 -16.53
C LEU A 420 -1.68 13.75 -15.02
N GLY A 421 -2.53 13.07 -14.30
CA GLY A 421 -2.34 12.79 -12.88
C GLY A 421 -1.21 11.78 -12.66
N THR A 422 -0.45 11.95 -11.60
CA THR A 422 0.55 10.99 -11.14
C THR A 422 0.72 11.06 -9.62
N PHE A 423 1.28 10.00 -9.06
CA PHE A 423 1.55 9.95 -7.63
C PHE A 423 2.96 10.46 -7.30
N THR A 424 3.14 10.91 -6.07
CA THR A 424 4.41 11.52 -5.60
C THR A 424 5.59 10.55 -5.55
N TYR A 425 5.39 9.23 -5.63
CA TYR A 425 6.49 8.27 -5.67
C TYR A 425 7.21 8.20 -7.03
N SER A 426 8.53 7.97 -7.02
CA SER A 426 9.43 8.20 -8.15
C SER A 426 9.11 7.40 -9.43
N ALA A 427 8.62 6.16 -9.29
CA ALA A 427 8.33 5.32 -10.46
C ALA A 427 7.15 5.84 -11.29
N ALA A 428 6.09 6.33 -10.63
CA ALA A 428 4.95 6.93 -11.30
C ALA A 428 5.34 8.24 -12.01
N LYS A 429 6.13 9.08 -11.34
CA LYS A 429 6.63 10.34 -11.90
C LYS A 429 7.44 10.12 -13.18
N LYS A 430 8.41 9.20 -13.17
CA LYS A 430 9.25 8.91 -14.34
C LYS A 430 8.40 8.56 -15.56
N LYS A 431 7.36 7.76 -15.42
CA LYS A 431 6.45 7.39 -16.51
C LYS A 431 5.61 8.56 -16.99
N ALA A 432 5.11 9.40 -16.08
CA ALA A 432 4.35 10.59 -16.43
C ALA A 432 5.22 11.59 -17.23
N TYR A 433 6.45 11.84 -16.81
CA TYR A 433 7.39 12.70 -17.54
C TYR A 433 7.77 12.12 -18.90
N TRP A 434 7.99 10.81 -18.98
CA TRP A 434 8.25 10.15 -20.27
C TRP A 434 7.08 10.35 -21.23
N LEU A 435 5.84 10.13 -20.77
CA LEU A 435 4.65 10.33 -21.58
C LEU A 435 4.49 11.79 -22.00
N GLN A 436 4.73 12.75 -21.12
CA GLN A 436 4.68 14.18 -21.44
C GLN A 436 5.69 14.55 -22.54
N GLN A 437 6.94 14.11 -22.43
CA GLN A 437 7.98 14.39 -23.43
C GLN A 437 7.65 13.76 -24.78
N ARG A 438 7.12 12.54 -24.78
CA ARG A 438 6.72 11.87 -26.01
C ARG A 438 5.50 12.54 -26.65
N ALA A 439 4.50 12.93 -25.86
CA ALA A 439 3.30 13.65 -26.30
C ALA A 439 3.66 14.98 -26.99
N ALA A 440 4.61 15.71 -26.45
CA ALA A 440 5.07 16.97 -27.02
C ALA A 440 5.63 16.82 -28.44
N LYS A 441 6.25 15.67 -28.77
CA LYS A 441 6.75 15.38 -30.14
C LYS A 441 5.64 15.31 -31.21
N PHE A 442 4.42 15.03 -30.78
CA PHE A 442 3.23 14.95 -31.65
C PHE A 442 2.27 16.12 -31.44
N GLY A 443 2.71 17.21 -30.82
CA GLY A 443 1.91 18.41 -30.60
C GLY A 443 0.82 18.28 -29.54
N ILE A 444 0.89 17.24 -28.66
CA ILE A 444 -0.06 17.06 -27.56
C ILE A 444 0.46 17.79 -26.32
N SER A 445 -0.30 18.77 -25.84
CA SER A 445 0.02 19.51 -24.61
C SER A 445 -0.39 18.70 -23.39
N VAL A 446 0.59 18.24 -22.59
CA VAL A 446 0.35 17.49 -21.35
C VAL A 446 0.91 18.26 -20.16
N LYS A 447 0.07 18.50 -19.15
CA LYS A 447 0.46 19.07 -17.84
C LYS A 447 0.42 17.96 -16.80
N ILE A 448 1.54 17.76 -16.10
CA ILE A 448 1.60 16.78 -14.99
C ILE A 448 1.05 17.41 -13.71
N ARG A 449 0.21 16.64 -13.00
CA ARG A 449 -0.29 16.95 -11.68
C ARG A 449 0.11 15.84 -10.72
N GLU A 450 0.92 16.16 -9.74
CA GLU A 450 1.34 15.24 -8.70
C GLU A 450 0.42 15.30 -7.48
N MET A 451 0.12 14.16 -6.88
CA MET A 451 -0.68 14.05 -5.66
C MET A 451 -0.23 12.84 -4.81
N PRO A 452 -0.28 12.93 -3.48
CA PRO A 452 -0.13 11.76 -2.62
C PRO A 452 -1.21 10.71 -2.91
N ILE A 453 -0.84 9.44 -2.81
CA ILE A 453 -1.74 8.33 -3.19
C ILE A 453 -3.00 8.27 -2.31
N ASP A 454 -2.85 8.50 -1.01
CA ASP A 454 -3.93 8.57 -0.04
C ASP A 454 -4.95 9.65 -0.38
N THR A 455 -4.49 10.88 -0.66
CA THR A 455 -5.36 11.99 -1.09
C THR A 455 -6.12 11.63 -2.36
N ALA A 456 -5.44 11.03 -3.36
CA ALA A 456 -6.05 10.67 -4.64
C ALA A 456 -7.22 9.67 -4.49
N PHE A 457 -7.08 8.67 -3.60
CA PHE A 457 -8.12 7.66 -3.41
C PHE A 457 -9.31 8.16 -2.59
N TYR A 458 -9.11 9.07 -1.63
CA TYR A 458 -10.13 9.45 -0.67
C TYR A 458 -10.76 10.83 -0.91
N THR A 459 -10.30 11.60 -1.94
CA THR A 459 -10.88 12.90 -2.29
C THR A 459 -11.39 12.94 -3.72
N LYS A 460 -12.40 13.82 -3.97
CA LYS A 460 -12.90 14.09 -5.33
C LYS A 460 -12.03 15.09 -6.10
N GLU A 461 -11.22 15.87 -5.41
CA GLU A 461 -10.41 16.92 -6.01
C GLU A 461 -9.50 16.38 -7.13
N PHE A 462 -8.94 15.20 -6.93
CA PHE A 462 -8.05 14.58 -7.90
C PHE A 462 -8.77 14.26 -9.21
N GLU A 463 -9.96 13.64 -9.14
CA GLU A 463 -10.74 13.30 -10.33
C GLU A 463 -11.28 14.55 -11.07
N GLU A 464 -11.65 15.59 -10.32
CA GLU A 464 -12.15 16.85 -10.91
C GLU A 464 -11.08 17.60 -11.72
N GLN A 465 -9.81 17.35 -11.45
CA GLN A 465 -8.70 18.08 -12.04
C GLN A 465 -7.78 17.21 -12.89
N THR A 466 -8.09 15.92 -13.09
CA THR A 466 -7.27 14.96 -13.83
C THR A 466 -8.01 14.43 -15.05
N ASP A 467 -7.37 14.45 -16.21
CA ASP A 467 -7.93 13.97 -17.48
C ASP A 467 -7.49 12.56 -17.83
N MET A 468 -6.26 12.21 -17.48
CA MET A 468 -5.67 10.88 -17.65
C MET A 468 -4.87 10.52 -16.41
N LEU A 469 -4.76 9.24 -16.12
CA LEU A 469 -4.00 8.75 -14.97
C LEU A 469 -3.33 7.42 -15.28
N ILE A 470 -2.04 7.31 -14.95
CA ILE A 470 -1.34 6.01 -14.95
C ILE A 470 -1.51 5.40 -13.56
N LEU A 471 -2.14 4.23 -13.53
CA LEU A 471 -2.41 3.46 -12.33
C LEU A 471 -1.70 2.11 -12.38
N ARG A 472 -1.44 1.57 -11.19
CA ARG A 472 -1.10 0.16 -10.98
C ARG A 472 -2.18 -0.47 -10.14
N ASP A 473 -2.70 -1.60 -10.60
CA ASP A 473 -3.53 -2.49 -9.79
C ASP A 473 -2.73 -3.74 -9.40
N ILE A 474 -2.76 -4.06 -8.11
CA ILE A 474 -2.04 -5.22 -7.55
C ILE A 474 -3.10 -6.18 -7.01
N PRO A 475 -3.37 -7.30 -7.70
CA PRO A 475 -4.31 -8.29 -7.22
C PRO A 475 -3.87 -8.82 -5.85
N VAL A 476 -4.74 -8.73 -4.86
CA VAL A 476 -4.51 -9.28 -3.52
C VAL A 476 -5.42 -10.48 -3.31
N GLY A 477 -4.85 -11.65 -3.03
CA GLY A 477 -5.61 -12.89 -2.86
C GLY A 477 -6.04 -13.52 -4.18
N ASP A 478 -7.33 -13.74 -4.36
CA ASP A 478 -7.89 -14.38 -5.56
C ASP A 478 -7.88 -13.43 -6.76
N LYS A 479 -7.25 -13.82 -7.86
CA LYS A 479 -7.13 -13.00 -9.08
C LYS A 479 -8.48 -12.67 -9.71
N GLU A 480 -9.43 -13.59 -9.66
CA GLU A 480 -10.77 -13.39 -10.22
C GLU A 480 -11.53 -12.35 -9.42
N LEU A 481 -11.46 -12.43 -8.08
CA LEU A 481 -12.04 -11.40 -7.19
C LEU A 481 -11.38 -10.04 -7.38
N ALA A 482 -10.06 -9.99 -7.54
CA ALA A 482 -9.35 -8.74 -7.79
C ALA A 482 -9.81 -8.07 -9.09
N PHE A 483 -10.01 -8.84 -10.17
CA PHE A 483 -10.56 -8.30 -11.41
C PHE A 483 -12.02 -7.84 -11.25
N LEU A 484 -12.84 -8.60 -10.53
CA LEU A 484 -14.21 -8.19 -10.23
C LEU A 484 -14.26 -6.93 -9.39
N ASP A 485 -13.37 -6.80 -8.40
CA ASP A 485 -13.24 -5.57 -7.60
C ASP A 485 -12.82 -4.38 -8.47
N PHE A 486 -11.80 -4.56 -9.30
CA PHE A 486 -11.37 -3.56 -10.28
C PHE A 486 -12.54 -3.07 -11.16
N CYS A 487 -13.42 -3.97 -11.58
CA CYS A 487 -14.55 -3.66 -12.46
C CYS A 487 -15.80 -3.17 -11.74
N SER A 488 -16.01 -3.49 -10.45
CA SER A 488 -17.27 -3.29 -9.74
C SER A 488 -17.19 -2.29 -8.60
N ASN A 489 -16.02 -2.11 -7.98
CA ASN A 489 -15.87 -1.26 -6.80
C ASN A 489 -15.98 0.23 -7.17
N PRO A 490 -17.07 0.91 -6.75
CA PRO A 490 -17.32 2.31 -7.12
C PRO A 490 -16.33 3.30 -6.49
N ASN A 491 -15.57 2.86 -5.49
CA ASN A 491 -14.56 3.69 -4.81
C ASN A 491 -13.22 3.73 -5.56
N LEU A 492 -12.98 2.78 -6.48
CA LEU A 492 -11.76 2.77 -7.27
C LEU A 492 -11.76 3.88 -8.32
N LEU A 493 -10.60 4.49 -8.54
CA LEU A 493 -10.42 5.61 -9.46
C LEU A 493 -10.84 5.26 -10.90
N CYS A 494 -10.63 4.02 -11.35
CA CYS A 494 -11.05 3.59 -12.67
C CYS A 494 -12.58 3.66 -12.83
N GLN A 495 -13.35 3.22 -11.83
CA GLN A 495 -14.80 3.33 -11.85
C GLN A 495 -15.29 4.78 -11.76
N ARG A 496 -14.63 5.61 -10.97
CA ARG A 496 -14.93 7.03 -10.83
C ARG A 496 -14.64 7.80 -12.13
N PHE A 497 -13.64 7.38 -12.92
CA PHE A 497 -13.27 7.99 -14.20
C PHE A 497 -14.19 7.59 -15.35
N PHE A 498 -14.85 6.43 -15.27
CA PHE A 498 -15.79 6.00 -16.31
C PHE A 498 -17.09 6.82 -16.26
N SER A 499 -17.62 7.16 -17.43
CA SER A 499 -18.95 7.77 -17.54
C SER A 499 -20.05 6.79 -17.10
N LYS A 500 -21.22 7.32 -16.72
CA LYS A 500 -22.38 6.50 -16.36
C LYS A 500 -22.73 5.45 -17.43
N ARG A 501 -22.57 5.78 -18.73
CA ARG A 501 -22.84 4.86 -19.84
C ARG A 501 -21.83 3.69 -19.86
N ILE A 502 -20.53 3.98 -19.70
CA ILE A 502 -19.48 2.95 -19.68
C ILE A 502 -19.68 2.04 -18.48
N ARG A 503 -19.91 2.59 -17.28
CA ARG A 503 -20.18 1.81 -16.07
C ARG A 503 -21.38 0.91 -16.23
N SER A 504 -22.51 1.42 -16.75
CA SER A 504 -23.70 0.60 -16.98
C SER A 504 -23.45 -0.56 -17.95
N SER A 505 -22.64 -0.33 -19.01
CA SER A 505 -22.30 -1.39 -19.96
C SER A 505 -21.33 -2.42 -19.35
N LEU A 506 -20.39 -1.97 -18.53
CA LEU A 506 -19.46 -2.84 -17.80
C LEU A 506 -20.22 -3.70 -16.78
N ASN A 507 -21.10 -3.10 -15.98
CA ASN A 507 -21.88 -3.81 -14.96
C ASN A 507 -22.72 -4.94 -15.58
N LYS A 508 -23.36 -4.73 -16.74
CA LYS A 508 -24.09 -5.80 -17.43
C LYS A 508 -23.21 -7.01 -17.78
N LYS A 509 -21.96 -6.77 -18.15
CA LYS A 509 -21.00 -7.84 -18.46
C LYS A 509 -20.52 -8.55 -17.19
N ILE A 510 -20.31 -7.79 -16.13
CA ILE A 510 -19.93 -8.32 -14.82
C ILE A 510 -21.05 -9.18 -14.23
N GLU A 511 -22.30 -8.73 -14.28
CA GLU A 511 -23.44 -9.55 -13.82
C GLU A 511 -23.52 -10.89 -14.59
N LYS A 512 -23.26 -10.88 -15.90
CA LYS A 512 -23.16 -12.13 -16.65
C LYS A 512 -22.03 -13.02 -16.10
N MET A 513 -20.85 -12.46 -15.80
CA MET A 513 -19.72 -13.22 -15.26
C MET A 513 -20.03 -13.83 -13.89
N LYS A 514 -20.74 -13.11 -13.03
CA LYS A 514 -21.11 -13.57 -11.68
C LYS A 514 -22.06 -14.76 -11.69
N LEU A 515 -22.89 -14.90 -12.73
CA LEU A 515 -23.87 -15.98 -12.87
C LEU A 515 -23.28 -17.27 -13.48
N GLU A 516 -22.09 -17.22 -14.03
CA GLU A 516 -21.45 -18.41 -14.61
C GLU A 516 -20.89 -19.31 -13.50
N GLU A 517 -21.23 -20.60 -13.56
CA GLU A 517 -20.83 -21.57 -12.52
C GLU A 517 -19.37 -22.00 -12.63
N SER A 518 -18.90 -22.25 -13.85
CA SER A 518 -17.54 -22.75 -14.04
C SER A 518 -16.52 -21.61 -14.23
N TYR A 519 -15.30 -21.85 -13.77
CA TYR A 519 -14.17 -20.93 -13.99
C TYR A 519 -13.87 -20.71 -15.47
N GLU A 520 -14.00 -21.75 -16.29
CA GLU A 520 -13.78 -21.70 -17.74
C GLU A 520 -14.78 -20.74 -18.41
N GLN A 521 -16.05 -20.83 -18.06
CA GLN A 521 -17.08 -19.92 -18.57
C GLN A 521 -16.84 -18.48 -18.10
N ARG A 522 -16.51 -18.28 -16.83
CA ARG A 522 -16.14 -16.95 -16.33
C ARG A 522 -14.90 -16.39 -17.02
N SER A 523 -13.90 -17.24 -17.32
CA SER A 523 -12.72 -16.84 -18.07
C SER A 523 -13.04 -16.34 -19.48
N LEU A 524 -14.02 -16.95 -20.16
CA LEU A 524 -14.49 -16.47 -21.46
C LEU A 524 -15.16 -15.09 -21.35
N VAL A 525 -16.00 -14.90 -20.33
CA VAL A 525 -16.62 -13.58 -20.09
C VAL A 525 -15.58 -12.54 -19.73
N TYR A 526 -14.57 -12.90 -18.92
CA TYR A 526 -13.41 -12.06 -18.65
C TYR A 526 -12.75 -11.59 -19.95
N GLU A 527 -12.45 -12.49 -20.89
CA GLU A 527 -11.83 -12.13 -22.16
C GLU A 527 -12.70 -11.15 -22.97
N GLN A 528 -14.01 -11.34 -22.98
CA GLN A 528 -14.96 -10.41 -23.62
C GLN A 528 -14.92 -9.02 -22.96
N ILE A 529 -14.82 -8.94 -21.63
CA ILE A 529 -14.71 -7.68 -20.89
C ILE A 529 -13.37 -7.01 -21.21
N ASN A 530 -12.28 -7.77 -21.10
CA ASN A 530 -10.93 -7.27 -21.37
C ASN A 530 -10.80 -6.73 -22.80
N GLN A 531 -11.29 -7.49 -23.79
CA GLN A 531 -11.30 -7.05 -25.18
C GLN A 531 -12.17 -5.80 -25.38
N TRP A 532 -13.32 -5.73 -24.73
CA TRP A 532 -14.19 -4.55 -24.82
C TRP A 532 -13.53 -3.30 -24.23
N LEU A 533 -12.83 -3.42 -23.09
CA LEU A 533 -12.10 -2.33 -22.47
C LEU A 533 -10.93 -1.85 -23.36
N SER A 534 -10.13 -2.78 -23.89
CA SER A 534 -8.95 -2.49 -24.69
C SER A 534 -9.29 -1.98 -26.10
N SER A 535 -10.23 -2.63 -26.82
CA SER A 535 -10.61 -2.24 -28.19
C SER A 535 -11.29 -0.86 -28.28
N ASN A 536 -11.96 -0.44 -27.21
CA ASN A 536 -12.51 0.92 -27.12
C ASN A 536 -11.53 1.92 -26.52
N HIS A 537 -10.32 1.48 -26.17
CA HIS A 537 -9.32 2.27 -25.46
C HIS A 537 -9.92 2.99 -24.23
N TYR A 538 -10.78 2.31 -23.49
CA TYR A 538 -11.28 2.83 -22.21
C TYR A 538 -10.20 2.82 -21.15
N LEU A 539 -9.29 1.86 -21.25
CA LEU A 539 -7.98 1.84 -20.60
C LEU A 539 -6.92 1.34 -21.59
N ILE A 540 -5.67 1.68 -21.36
CA ILE A 540 -4.52 1.25 -22.16
C ILE A 540 -3.55 0.54 -21.23
N TYR A 541 -3.38 -0.76 -21.40
CA TYR A 541 -2.39 -1.52 -20.66
C TYR A 541 -0.97 -1.09 -21.05
N ILE A 542 -0.07 -1.02 -20.07
CA ILE A 542 1.30 -0.57 -20.25
C ILE A 542 2.27 -1.72 -19.98
N SER A 543 2.27 -2.24 -18.75
CA SER A 543 3.22 -3.26 -18.35
C SER A 543 2.71 -4.11 -17.19
N HIS A 544 3.32 -5.28 -17.03
CA HIS A 544 3.31 -6.05 -15.79
C HIS A 544 4.63 -5.79 -15.06
N PRO A 545 4.63 -4.93 -14.04
CA PRO A 545 5.86 -4.55 -13.38
C PRO A 545 6.54 -5.73 -12.71
N MET A 546 7.86 -5.81 -12.86
CA MET A 546 8.69 -6.75 -12.12
C MET A 546 9.36 -6.04 -10.97
N GLN A 547 9.33 -6.64 -9.80
CA GLN A 547 10.04 -6.14 -8.63
C GLN A 547 11.19 -7.09 -8.33
N MET A 548 12.40 -6.54 -8.21
CA MET A 548 13.56 -7.28 -7.71
C MET A 548 13.53 -7.28 -6.19
N GLU A 549 13.74 -8.43 -5.61
CA GLU A 549 13.80 -8.64 -4.17
C GLU A 549 15.19 -9.08 -3.75
N LEU A 550 15.63 -8.54 -2.63
CA LEU A 550 16.79 -9.00 -1.91
C LEU A 550 16.29 -9.71 -0.65
N LEU A 551 16.34 -11.03 -0.65
CA LEU A 551 16.00 -11.83 0.53
C LEU A 551 17.29 -12.37 1.14
N HIS A 552 17.42 -12.25 2.45
CA HIS A 552 18.54 -12.87 3.15
C HIS A 552 18.40 -14.39 3.14
N SER A 553 19.51 -15.10 2.88
CA SER A 553 19.54 -16.57 2.76
C SER A 553 19.10 -17.33 4.01
N ALA A 554 19.21 -16.70 5.19
CA ALA A 554 18.76 -17.27 6.46
C ALA A 554 17.24 -17.36 6.61
N ILE A 555 16.47 -16.67 5.75
CA ILE A 555 15.01 -16.73 5.81
C ILE A 555 14.53 -18.02 5.14
N GLN A 556 13.83 -18.84 5.91
CA GLN A 556 13.27 -20.11 5.46
C GLN A 556 11.76 -20.00 5.26
N ASN A 557 11.20 -20.97 4.52
CA ASN A 557 9.78 -21.06 4.17
C ASN A 557 9.26 -19.81 3.45
N GLN A 558 9.90 -19.49 2.34
CA GLN A 558 9.62 -18.31 1.52
C GLN A 558 8.36 -18.51 0.66
N GLU A 559 7.26 -19.03 1.23
CA GLU A 559 5.97 -18.96 0.57
C GLU A 559 5.60 -17.49 0.39
N LYS A 560 5.52 -17.09 -0.88
CA LYS A 560 5.42 -15.68 -1.25
C LYS A 560 3.99 -15.19 -1.10
N ASP A 561 3.77 -14.22 -0.24
CA ASP A 561 2.62 -13.32 -0.37
C ASP A 561 2.90 -12.29 -1.48
N LEU A 562 1.88 -11.88 -2.21
CA LEU A 562 2.02 -10.98 -3.37
C LEU A 562 2.55 -9.58 -3.01
N PHE A 563 2.48 -9.18 -1.74
CA PHE A 563 2.76 -7.81 -1.31
C PHE A 563 4.03 -7.65 -0.47
N ILE A 564 4.23 -8.54 0.48
CA ILE A 564 5.47 -8.65 1.26
C ILE A 564 6.03 -10.03 0.93
N ASP A 565 7.33 -10.09 0.67
CA ASP A 565 8.02 -11.26 0.18
C ASP A 565 8.05 -12.43 1.15
N LEU A 566 7.39 -12.26 2.27
CA LEU A 566 7.33 -13.22 3.34
C LEU A 566 5.87 -13.48 3.74
N ASN A 567 5.48 -14.76 3.79
CA ASN A 567 4.29 -15.15 4.51
C ASN A 567 4.59 -15.12 6.02
N LEU A 568 4.13 -14.06 6.70
CA LEU A 568 4.40 -13.85 8.13
C LEU A 568 3.89 -14.99 9.03
N ARG A 569 2.93 -15.79 8.54
CA ARG A 569 2.39 -16.93 9.29
C ARG A 569 3.35 -18.11 9.35
N THR A 570 4.18 -18.29 8.31
CA THR A 570 5.06 -19.45 8.15
C THR A 570 6.54 -19.10 8.08
N ALA A 571 6.86 -17.81 8.03
CA ALA A 571 8.25 -17.35 7.97
C ALA A 571 8.99 -17.62 9.28
N TRP A 572 10.24 -18.04 9.17
CA TRP A 572 11.16 -18.18 10.29
C TRP A 572 12.60 -17.93 9.83
N ALA A 573 13.48 -17.62 10.76
CA ALA A 573 14.89 -17.45 10.47
C ALA A 573 15.71 -18.57 11.10
N HIS A 574 16.65 -19.10 10.35
CA HIS A 574 17.68 -19.96 10.90
C HIS A 574 18.70 -19.06 11.61
N GLY A 575 18.54 -18.88 12.93
CA GLY A 575 19.60 -18.29 13.75
C GLY A 575 20.74 -19.28 13.87
N ASN A 576 22.01 -18.82 13.73
CA ASN A 576 23.11 -19.57 14.32
C ASN A 576 22.89 -19.53 15.83
N TYR A 577 22.40 -20.63 16.38
CA TYR A 577 22.53 -20.89 17.81
C TYR A 577 24.02 -21.05 18.04
N GLY A 578 24.71 -19.92 18.27
CA GLY A 578 26.09 -19.93 18.68
C GLY A 578 26.20 -20.69 19.99
N GLY A 579 26.81 -21.86 19.92
CA GLY A 579 27.25 -22.58 21.09
C GLY A 579 28.41 -21.86 21.76
#